data_e78d9334482b9ffcf889d81083f5018f
#
_entry.id   e78d9334482b9ffcf889d81083f5018f
#
_cell.length_a   1.000
_cell.length_b   1.000
_cell.length_c   1.000
_cell.angle_alpha   90.00
_cell.angle_beta   90.00
_cell.angle_gamma   90.00
#
_symmetry.space_group_name_H-M   'P 1'
#
loop_
_entity.id
_entity.type
_entity.pdbx_description
1 polymer ?
#
loop_
_entity_poly.entity_id
_entity_poly.type
_entity_poly.pdbx_seq_one_letter_code
_entity_poly.pdbx_strand_id
1 'polypeptide(L)'
;IYKPWLDQTFIDELGGRAEMSQFLIDNGFDYKMSKEKAYSTDSNMLGATHEAKDLEYLNAGIKIVDPIMGVAFWKEEVEIKPEEVTVRFEEGVPVALNGQTFNNPVELILEANRIGGRHGLGMSDQIENRIIEAKSRGIYEAPGMALLHIAYERLVTGIHNEDTIEQYRING
;
A
#
# COMPACT_ATOMS: atom_id res chain seq x y z
N ILE A 1 -28.00 -11.41 -3.30
CA ILE A 1 -26.52 -11.45 -3.25
C ILE A 1 -26.13 -12.79 -2.63
N TYR A 2 -25.41 -13.63 -3.38
CA TYR A 2 -24.85 -14.88 -2.86
C TYR A 2 -23.64 -14.58 -1.97
N LYS A 3 -23.57 -15.23 -0.82
CA LYS A 3 -22.51 -15.06 0.17
C LYS A 3 -21.87 -16.44 0.45
N PRO A 4 -20.82 -16.82 -0.29
CA PRO A 4 -20.22 -18.16 -0.20
C PRO A 4 -19.80 -18.53 1.22
N TRP A 5 -19.25 -17.59 1.98
CA TRP A 5 -18.83 -17.81 3.38
C TRP A 5 -19.98 -18.04 4.39
N LEU A 6 -21.25 -17.98 3.95
CA LEU A 6 -22.44 -18.34 4.72
C LEU A 6 -23.15 -19.57 4.15
N ASP A 7 -22.59 -20.17 3.11
CA ASP A 7 -23.10 -21.40 2.47
C ASP A 7 -22.29 -22.59 2.98
N GLN A 8 -22.92 -23.42 3.79
CA GLN A 8 -22.26 -24.57 4.39
C GLN A 8 -21.76 -25.57 3.36
N THR A 9 -22.50 -25.76 2.25
CA THR A 9 -22.09 -26.65 1.17
C THR A 9 -20.79 -26.17 0.52
N PHE A 10 -20.68 -24.85 0.30
CA PHE A 10 -19.48 -24.24 -0.25
C PHE A 10 -18.29 -24.40 0.72
N ILE A 11 -18.52 -24.18 2.01
CA ILE A 11 -17.47 -24.32 3.04
C ILE A 11 -16.99 -25.77 3.15
N ASP A 12 -17.91 -26.73 3.13
CA ASP A 12 -17.59 -28.15 3.24
C ASP A 12 -16.85 -28.67 1.99
N GLU A 13 -17.14 -28.12 0.82
CA GLU A 13 -16.51 -28.50 -0.44
C GLU A 13 -15.14 -27.85 -0.64
N LEU A 14 -15.01 -26.56 -0.35
CA LEU A 14 -13.81 -25.79 -0.67
C LEU A 14 -12.92 -25.48 0.53
N GLY A 15 -13.43 -25.63 1.75
CA GLY A 15 -12.61 -25.48 2.97
C GLY A 15 -11.92 -24.12 3.11
N GLY A 16 -10.67 -24.14 3.51
CA GLY A 16 -9.82 -22.97 3.68
C GLY A 16 -8.99 -22.62 2.44
N ARG A 17 -7.98 -21.77 2.65
CA ARG A 17 -7.10 -21.29 1.55
C ARG A 17 -6.34 -22.39 0.81
N ALA A 18 -5.87 -23.40 1.55
CA ALA A 18 -5.09 -24.48 0.96
C ALA A 18 -5.98 -25.32 0.02
N GLU A 19 -7.18 -25.66 0.47
CA GLU A 19 -8.17 -26.43 -0.29
C GLU A 19 -8.65 -25.66 -1.52
N MET A 20 -8.93 -24.35 -1.37
CA MET A 20 -9.28 -23.48 -2.50
C MET A 20 -8.14 -23.37 -3.52
N SER A 21 -6.90 -23.28 -3.07
CA SER A 21 -5.73 -23.25 -3.94
C SER A 21 -5.58 -24.56 -4.72
N GLN A 22 -5.78 -25.70 -4.04
CA GLN A 22 -5.75 -27.01 -4.67
C GLN A 22 -6.89 -27.18 -5.69
N PHE A 23 -8.10 -26.71 -5.34
CA PHE A 23 -9.25 -26.72 -6.25
C PHE A 23 -8.96 -25.96 -7.55
N LEU A 24 -8.30 -24.78 -7.47
CA LEU A 24 -7.92 -24.02 -8.68
C LEU A 24 -6.95 -24.82 -9.57
N ILE A 25 -5.96 -25.47 -8.97
CA ILE A 25 -4.99 -26.30 -9.69
C ILE A 25 -5.68 -27.50 -10.36
N ASP A 26 -6.50 -28.20 -9.60
CA ASP A 26 -7.21 -29.41 -10.07
C ASP A 26 -8.18 -29.12 -11.23
N ASN A 27 -8.69 -27.88 -11.29
CA ASN A 27 -9.55 -27.41 -12.38
C ASN A 27 -8.78 -26.71 -13.52
N GLY A 28 -7.45 -26.79 -13.55
CA GLY A 28 -6.63 -26.32 -14.67
C GLY A 28 -6.43 -24.81 -14.74
N PHE A 29 -6.70 -24.07 -13.65
CA PHE A 29 -6.34 -22.67 -13.58
C PHE A 29 -4.84 -22.53 -13.37
N ASP A 30 -4.22 -21.52 -14.03
CA ASP A 30 -2.81 -21.20 -13.85
C ASP A 30 -2.61 -20.50 -12.50
N TYR A 31 -2.71 -21.27 -11.43
CA TYR A 31 -2.56 -20.82 -10.05
C TYR A 31 -1.29 -21.42 -9.45
N LYS A 32 -0.31 -20.56 -9.19
CA LYS A 32 0.89 -20.96 -8.46
C LYS A 32 0.61 -20.90 -6.97
N MET A 33 0.57 -22.06 -6.32
CA MET A 33 0.59 -22.10 -4.85
C MET A 33 1.79 -21.28 -4.37
N SER A 34 1.54 -20.11 -3.83
CA SER A 34 2.58 -19.37 -3.12
C SER A 34 2.99 -20.20 -1.91
N LYS A 35 4.31 -20.39 -1.69
CA LYS A 35 4.81 -20.83 -0.39
C LYS A 35 4.05 -20.04 0.68
N GLU A 36 3.67 -20.71 1.73
CA GLU A 36 2.91 -20.10 2.82
C GLU A 36 3.66 -18.84 3.30
N LYS A 37 3.21 -17.69 2.83
CA LYS A 37 3.79 -16.41 3.26
C LYS A 37 3.41 -16.18 4.71
N ALA A 38 4.31 -15.56 5.46
CA ALA A 38 4.10 -15.16 6.85
C ALA A 38 2.98 -14.10 7.03
N TYR A 39 2.43 -13.59 5.93
CA TYR A 39 1.39 -12.55 5.90
C TYR A 39 0.57 -12.63 4.60
N SER A 40 -0.57 -11.94 4.57
CA SER A 40 -1.38 -11.70 3.37
C SER A 40 -0.99 -10.37 2.74
N THR A 41 -1.19 -10.22 1.43
CA THR A 41 -0.93 -8.98 0.70
C THR A 41 -2.09 -8.68 -0.24
N ASP A 42 -2.63 -7.47 -0.13
CA ASP A 42 -3.55 -6.87 -1.09
C ASP A 42 -2.90 -5.63 -1.69
N SER A 43 -3.03 -5.43 -3.01
CA SER A 43 -2.37 -4.32 -3.68
C SER A 43 -3.13 -3.80 -4.87
N ASN A 44 -2.96 -2.51 -5.12
CA ASN A 44 -3.37 -1.83 -6.35
C ASN A 44 -2.37 -0.69 -6.66
N MET A 45 -2.67 0.14 -7.66
CA MET A 45 -1.77 1.21 -8.07
C MET A 45 -1.55 2.31 -7.02
N LEU A 46 -2.41 2.41 -6.00
CA LEU A 46 -2.31 3.44 -4.95
C LEU A 46 -1.50 2.97 -3.75
N GLY A 47 -1.42 1.65 -3.55
CA GLY A 47 -0.66 1.11 -2.42
C GLY A 47 -0.84 -0.39 -2.25
N ALA A 48 -0.14 -0.92 -1.26
CA ALA A 48 -0.23 -2.30 -0.81
C ALA A 48 -0.42 -2.37 0.70
N THR A 49 -1.17 -3.38 1.13
CA THR A 49 -1.38 -3.74 2.53
C THR A 49 -0.82 -5.13 2.77
N HIS A 50 -0.01 -5.27 3.81
CA HIS A 50 0.48 -6.54 4.32
C HIS A 50 -0.08 -6.75 5.71
N GLU A 51 -0.83 -7.82 5.93
CA GLU A 51 -1.53 -8.08 7.19
C GLU A 51 -1.73 -9.57 7.45
N ALA A 52 -2.34 -9.88 8.59
CA ALA A 52 -2.70 -11.24 9.03
C ALA A 52 -1.51 -12.15 9.36
N LYS A 53 -1.77 -13.35 9.82
CA LYS A 53 -0.80 -14.40 10.20
C LYS A 53 0.24 -13.87 11.20
N ASP A 54 1.52 -13.87 10.85
CA ASP A 54 2.59 -13.45 11.75
C ASP A 54 2.52 -11.95 12.09
N LEU A 55 1.87 -11.13 11.25
CA LEU A 55 1.62 -9.73 11.54
C LEU A 55 0.48 -9.50 12.56
N GLU A 56 -0.30 -10.51 12.91
CA GLU A 56 -1.25 -10.42 14.04
C GLU A 56 -0.54 -10.40 15.39
N TYR A 57 0.71 -10.87 15.46
CA TYR A 57 1.54 -10.77 16.65
C TYR A 57 2.15 -9.37 16.73
N LEU A 58 1.76 -8.57 17.74
CA LEU A 58 2.20 -7.18 17.88
C LEU A 58 3.71 -7.02 18.08
N ASN A 59 4.43 -8.08 18.43
CA ASN A 59 5.90 -8.11 18.50
C ASN A 59 6.58 -8.43 17.16
N ALA A 60 5.83 -8.77 16.11
CA ALA A 60 6.35 -8.81 14.75
C ALA A 60 6.68 -7.38 14.27
N GLY A 61 7.32 -7.21 13.14
CA GLY A 61 7.70 -5.90 12.62
C GLY A 61 7.87 -5.87 11.13
N ILE A 62 8.10 -4.69 10.60
CA ILE A 62 8.25 -4.42 9.16
C ILE A 62 9.27 -5.34 8.47
N LYS A 63 10.27 -5.82 9.20
CA LYS A 63 11.37 -6.63 8.64
C LYS A 63 10.94 -7.99 8.09
N ILE A 64 9.77 -8.50 8.46
CA ILE A 64 9.24 -9.76 7.92
C ILE A 64 8.59 -9.59 6.55
N VAL A 65 8.33 -8.34 6.13
CA VAL A 65 7.68 -8.02 4.87
C VAL A 65 8.73 -7.85 3.77
N ASP A 66 8.48 -8.48 2.63
CA ASP A 66 9.18 -8.18 1.38
C ASP A 66 8.35 -7.15 0.60
N PRO A 67 8.84 -5.90 0.47
CA PRO A 67 8.12 -4.86 -0.26
C PRO A 67 7.86 -5.25 -1.71
N ILE A 68 6.68 -4.88 -2.22
CA ILE A 68 6.28 -5.12 -3.61
C ILE A 68 6.19 -3.84 -4.45
N MET A 69 6.15 -2.68 -3.81
CA MET A 69 6.10 -1.38 -4.49
C MET A 69 7.38 -0.56 -4.29
N GLY A 70 8.24 -0.95 -3.36
CA GLY A 70 9.43 -0.23 -3.01
C GLY A 70 10.60 -1.13 -2.62
N VAL A 71 11.55 -0.55 -1.89
CA VAL A 71 12.76 -1.22 -1.42
C VAL A 71 12.72 -1.43 0.09
N ALA A 72 13.28 -2.54 0.54
CA ALA A 72 13.43 -2.85 1.96
C ALA A 72 14.57 -2.01 2.57
N PHE A 73 14.31 -0.74 2.87
CA PHE A 73 15.33 0.22 3.33
C PHE A 73 16.04 -0.18 4.63
N TRP A 74 15.53 -1.18 5.34
CA TRP A 74 16.16 -1.75 6.54
C TRP A 74 17.21 -2.83 6.26
N LYS A 75 17.39 -3.23 5.00
CA LYS A 75 18.42 -4.19 4.58
C LYS A 75 19.71 -3.47 4.24
N GLU A 76 20.83 -4.00 4.73
CA GLU A 76 22.16 -3.37 4.59
C GLU A 76 22.60 -3.24 3.12
N GLU A 77 22.16 -4.14 2.26
CA GLU A 77 22.48 -4.13 0.83
C GLU A 77 21.70 -3.09 0.02
N VAL A 78 20.71 -2.45 0.62
CA VAL A 78 19.88 -1.43 -0.06
C VAL A 78 20.53 -0.06 0.07
N GLU A 79 21.05 0.45 -1.04
CA GLU A 79 21.62 1.80 -1.11
C GLU A 79 20.56 2.78 -1.66
N ILE A 80 20.25 3.81 -0.89
CA ILE A 80 19.32 4.87 -1.29
C ILE A 80 20.11 6.18 -1.43
N LYS A 81 20.11 6.74 -2.65
CA LYS A 81 20.76 8.03 -2.94
C LYS A 81 19.73 9.15 -2.95
N PRO A 82 20.04 10.32 -2.34
CA PRO A 82 19.16 11.49 -2.43
C PRO A 82 18.83 11.87 -3.87
N GLU A 83 17.59 12.24 -4.11
CA GLU A 83 17.09 12.69 -5.40
C GLU A 83 16.15 13.88 -5.21
N GLU A 84 16.29 14.91 -6.03
CA GLU A 84 15.32 16.00 -6.09
C GLU A 84 14.18 15.62 -7.02
N VAL A 85 12.94 15.82 -6.56
CA VAL A 85 11.75 15.57 -7.35
C VAL A 85 10.90 16.83 -7.40
N THR A 86 10.55 17.27 -8.60
CA THR A 86 9.64 18.39 -8.82
C THR A 86 8.26 17.90 -9.18
N VAL A 87 7.25 18.32 -8.43
CA VAL A 87 5.83 18.07 -8.73
C VAL A 87 5.18 19.38 -9.13
N ARG A 88 4.58 19.44 -10.33
CA ARG A 88 3.77 20.58 -10.77
C ARG A 88 2.30 20.29 -10.50
N PHE A 89 1.63 21.26 -9.87
CA PHE A 89 0.20 21.23 -9.62
C PHE A 89 -0.51 22.30 -10.45
N GLU A 90 -1.72 21.97 -10.91
CA GLU A 90 -2.67 22.89 -11.50
C GLU A 90 -4.03 22.72 -10.80
N GLU A 91 -4.55 23.78 -10.21
CA GLU A 91 -5.80 23.75 -9.42
C GLU A 91 -5.82 22.66 -8.34
N GLY A 92 -4.67 22.41 -7.69
CA GLY A 92 -4.50 21.38 -6.66
C GLY A 92 -4.29 19.96 -7.17
N VAL A 93 -4.34 19.73 -8.48
CA VAL A 93 -4.13 18.41 -9.10
C VAL A 93 -2.67 18.28 -9.59
N PRO A 94 -1.97 17.18 -9.28
CA PRO A 94 -0.63 16.96 -9.82
C PRO A 94 -0.70 16.65 -11.32
N VAL A 95 0.03 17.41 -12.13
CA VAL A 95 -0.01 17.31 -13.61
C VAL A 95 1.32 16.96 -14.24
N ALA A 96 2.44 17.12 -13.52
CA ALA A 96 3.76 16.74 -14.04
C ALA A 96 4.72 16.34 -12.91
N LEU A 97 5.66 15.47 -13.24
CA LEU A 97 6.79 15.05 -12.38
C LEU A 97 8.09 15.31 -13.14
N ASN A 98 9.05 15.98 -12.51
CA ASN A 98 10.35 16.29 -13.09
C ASN A 98 10.28 16.91 -14.48
N GLY A 99 9.26 17.75 -14.72
CA GLY A 99 9.01 18.42 -16.01
C GLY A 99 8.30 17.54 -17.05
N GLN A 100 8.09 16.25 -16.80
CA GLN A 100 7.34 15.36 -17.67
C GLN A 100 5.84 15.45 -17.37
N THR A 101 5.03 15.68 -18.41
CA THR A 101 3.56 15.58 -18.36
C THR A 101 3.12 14.18 -18.76
N PHE A 102 1.91 13.79 -18.32
CA PHE A 102 1.34 12.47 -18.55
C PHE A 102 -0.01 12.55 -19.26
N ASN A 103 -0.35 11.51 -20.04
CA ASN A 103 -1.60 11.48 -20.78
C ASN A 103 -2.84 11.31 -19.85
N ASN A 104 -2.62 10.72 -18.69
CA ASN A 104 -3.66 10.47 -17.71
C ASN A 104 -3.08 10.37 -16.29
N PRO A 105 -3.93 10.49 -15.23
CA PRO A 105 -3.48 10.40 -13.85
C PRO A 105 -2.86 9.04 -13.45
N VAL A 106 -3.25 7.95 -14.11
CA VAL A 106 -2.70 6.62 -13.83
C VAL A 106 -1.21 6.57 -14.14
N GLU A 107 -0.80 7.07 -15.31
CA GLU A 107 0.62 7.13 -15.70
C GLU A 107 1.45 7.98 -14.73
N LEU A 108 0.89 9.10 -14.28
CA LEU A 108 1.54 9.97 -13.28
C LEU A 108 1.74 9.22 -11.96
N ILE A 109 0.70 8.54 -11.46
CA ILE A 109 0.78 7.77 -10.21
C ILE A 109 1.77 6.61 -10.32
N LEU A 110 1.79 5.89 -11.44
CA LEU A 110 2.75 4.81 -11.68
C LEU A 110 4.20 5.33 -11.70
N GLU A 111 4.44 6.48 -12.31
CA GLU A 111 5.77 7.11 -12.28
C GLU A 111 6.11 7.60 -10.86
N ALA A 112 5.17 8.19 -10.13
CA ALA A 112 5.36 8.56 -8.74
C ALA A 112 5.67 7.33 -7.86
N ASN A 113 5.02 6.18 -8.10
CA ASN A 113 5.32 4.91 -7.44
C ASN A 113 6.76 4.46 -7.75
N ARG A 114 7.19 4.56 -9.01
CA ARG A 114 8.55 4.19 -9.42
C ARG A 114 9.62 5.06 -8.72
N ILE A 115 9.35 6.36 -8.62
CA ILE A 115 10.24 7.30 -7.95
C ILE A 115 10.24 7.04 -6.43
N GLY A 116 9.08 7.09 -5.79
CA GLY A 116 8.97 6.89 -4.34
C GLY A 116 9.43 5.50 -3.89
N GLY A 117 9.14 4.47 -4.67
CA GLY A 117 9.47 3.08 -4.36
C GLY A 117 10.98 2.84 -4.27
N ARG A 118 11.79 3.37 -5.20
CA ARG A 118 13.25 3.22 -5.16
C ARG A 118 13.91 3.90 -3.95
N HIS A 119 13.17 4.78 -3.28
CA HIS A 119 13.59 5.44 -2.04
C HIS A 119 12.98 4.82 -0.78
N GLY A 120 12.18 3.76 -0.89
CA GLY A 120 11.45 3.18 0.24
C GLY A 120 10.44 4.13 0.86
N LEU A 121 9.97 5.13 0.10
CA LEU A 121 9.01 6.12 0.57
C LEU A 121 7.64 5.49 0.77
N GLY A 122 6.87 5.99 1.75
CA GLY A 122 5.49 5.55 1.98
C GLY A 122 5.34 4.19 2.63
N MET A 123 6.42 3.62 3.19
CA MET A 123 6.33 2.46 4.08
C MET A 123 5.86 2.91 5.46
N SER A 124 4.89 2.22 6.01
CA SER A 124 4.31 2.50 7.33
C SER A 124 4.02 1.22 8.09
N ASP A 125 4.39 1.20 9.37
CA ASP A 125 4.13 0.11 10.32
C ASP A 125 3.13 0.61 11.35
N GLN A 126 1.89 0.10 11.30
CA GLN A 126 0.77 0.59 12.07
C GLN A 126 0.22 -0.48 13.02
N ILE A 127 -0.08 -0.07 14.25
CA ILE A 127 -0.90 -0.86 15.18
C ILE A 127 -2.28 -0.20 15.22
N GLU A 128 -3.29 -0.95 14.81
CA GLU A 128 -4.64 -0.46 14.57
C GLU A 128 -5.67 -1.09 15.51
N ASN A 129 -6.76 -0.37 15.74
CA ASN A 129 -7.92 -0.90 16.43
C ASN A 129 -8.88 -1.55 15.42
N ARG A 130 -9.25 -2.80 15.68
CA ARG A 130 -10.40 -3.43 14.99
C ARG A 130 -11.71 -2.95 15.64
N ILE A 131 -12.82 -3.04 14.90
CA ILE A 131 -14.16 -2.71 15.44
C ILE A 131 -14.49 -3.46 16.73
N ILE A 132 -13.97 -4.68 16.89
CA ILE A 132 -14.11 -5.50 18.09
C ILE A 132 -13.12 -5.14 19.22
N GLU A 133 -12.47 -3.98 19.14
CA GLU A 133 -11.48 -3.48 20.09
C GLU A 133 -10.16 -4.30 20.17
N ALA A 134 -10.01 -5.33 19.37
CA ALA A 134 -8.75 -6.05 19.27
C ALA A 134 -7.72 -5.20 18.52
N LYS A 135 -6.44 -5.38 18.84
CA LYS A 135 -5.33 -4.79 18.12
C LYS A 135 -4.91 -5.69 16.98
N SER A 136 -4.50 -5.07 15.87
CA SER A 136 -3.85 -5.75 14.76
C SER A 136 -2.69 -4.91 14.24
N ARG A 137 -1.76 -5.53 13.53
CA ARG A 137 -0.66 -4.84 12.87
C ARG A 137 -0.84 -4.94 11.37
N GLY A 138 -0.64 -3.82 10.68
CA GLY A 138 -0.59 -3.71 9.24
C GLY A 138 0.70 -3.01 8.80
N ILE A 139 1.31 -3.51 7.73
CA ILE A 139 2.41 -2.86 7.05
C ILE A 139 1.89 -2.37 5.71
N TYR A 140 2.11 -1.11 5.41
CA TYR A 140 1.57 -0.44 4.24
C TYR A 140 2.67 0.07 3.34
N GLU A 141 2.43 0.01 2.03
CA GLU A 141 3.26 0.64 1.01
C GLU A 141 2.38 1.58 0.18
N ALA A 142 2.78 2.84 0.04
CA ALA A 142 2.10 3.80 -0.82
C ALA A 142 3.12 4.83 -1.36
N PRO A 143 4.13 4.40 -2.13
CA PRO A 143 5.28 5.26 -2.45
C PRO A 143 4.90 6.48 -3.27
N GLY A 144 4.08 6.33 -4.31
CA GLY A 144 3.64 7.45 -5.14
C GLY A 144 2.71 8.39 -4.40
N MET A 145 1.76 7.84 -3.63
CA MET A 145 0.84 8.65 -2.84
C MET A 145 1.58 9.43 -1.75
N ALA A 146 2.57 8.83 -1.10
CA ALA A 146 3.42 9.53 -0.12
C ALA A 146 4.23 10.65 -0.77
N LEU A 147 4.84 10.42 -1.95
CA LEU A 147 5.55 11.43 -2.71
C LEU A 147 4.65 12.63 -3.05
N LEU A 148 3.48 12.35 -3.62
CA LEU A 148 2.52 13.38 -4.02
C LEU A 148 1.96 14.13 -2.82
N HIS A 149 1.67 13.40 -1.72
CA HIS A 149 1.17 14.01 -0.49
C HIS A 149 2.19 14.95 0.17
N ILE A 150 3.46 14.55 0.26
CA ILE A 150 4.54 15.41 0.79
C ILE A 150 4.66 16.69 -0.03
N ALA A 151 4.59 16.60 -1.36
CA ALA A 151 4.64 17.77 -2.22
C ALA A 151 3.39 18.66 -2.05
N TYR A 152 2.21 18.05 -1.94
CA TYR A 152 0.95 18.76 -1.73
C TYR A 152 0.89 19.46 -0.36
N GLU A 153 1.33 18.80 0.71
CA GLU A 153 1.44 19.41 2.04
C GLU A 153 2.34 20.65 2.04
N ARG A 154 3.44 20.62 1.27
CA ARG A 154 4.31 21.78 1.07
C ARG A 154 3.58 22.93 0.37
N LEU A 155 2.76 22.62 -0.63
CA LEU A 155 1.92 23.59 -1.34
C LEU A 155 0.89 24.22 -0.37
N VAL A 156 0.14 23.38 0.36
CA VAL A 156 -0.87 23.83 1.33
C VAL A 156 -0.28 24.73 2.40
N THR A 157 0.80 24.29 3.03
CA THR A 157 1.46 25.04 4.10
C THR A 157 2.14 26.31 3.59
N GLY A 158 2.54 26.37 2.33
CA GLY A 158 3.13 27.58 1.71
C GLY A 158 2.11 28.64 1.30
N ILE A 159 0.86 28.26 1.09
CA ILE A 159 -0.20 29.15 0.56
C ILE A 159 -1.14 29.63 1.67
N HIS A 160 -1.49 28.76 2.61
CA HIS A 160 -2.49 29.00 3.62
C HIS A 160 -1.91 29.49 4.94
N ASN A 161 -2.70 30.25 5.70
CA ASN A 161 -2.40 30.61 7.07
C ASN A 161 -2.75 29.47 8.04
N GLU A 162 -2.35 29.61 9.31
CA GLU A 162 -2.53 28.59 10.34
C GLU A 162 -3.99 28.14 10.50
N ASP A 163 -4.92 29.09 10.60
CA ASP A 163 -6.35 28.79 10.77
C ASP A 163 -6.92 27.96 9.61
N THR A 164 -6.54 28.29 8.38
CA THR A 164 -6.96 27.56 7.19
C THR A 164 -6.35 26.17 7.13
N ILE A 165 -5.08 26.02 7.53
CA ILE A 165 -4.40 24.72 7.61
C ILE A 165 -5.07 23.83 8.65
N GLU A 166 -5.46 24.39 9.82
CA GLU A 166 -6.18 23.65 10.84
C GLU A 166 -7.53 23.15 10.32
N GLN A 167 -8.31 24.03 9.65
CA GLN A 167 -9.59 23.65 9.04
C GLN A 167 -9.43 22.58 7.94
N TYR A 168 -8.40 22.67 7.12
CA TYR A 168 -8.05 21.65 6.14
C TYR A 168 -7.80 20.29 6.79
N ARG A 169 -7.06 20.24 7.89
CA ARG A 169 -6.74 19.00 8.61
C ARG A 169 -7.95 18.39 9.32
N ILE A 170 -8.87 19.23 9.81
CA ILE A 170 -10.07 18.74 10.50
C ILE A 170 -11.14 18.25 9.52
N ASN A 171 -11.30 18.93 8.38
CA ASN A 171 -12.44 18.74 7.47
C ASN A 171 -12.05 18.09 6.12
N GLY A 172 -10.76 17.89 5.83
CA GLY A 172 -10.21 17.39 4.57
C GLY A 172 -9.97 15.86 4.50
#